data_400f71a8b4ca7d909181885cd1b16778
#
_entry.id   400f71a8b4ca7d909181885cd1b16778
#
_cell.length_a   1.000
_cell.length_b   1.000
_cell.length_c   1.000
_cell.angle_alpha   90.00
_cell.angle_beta   90.00
_cell.angle_gamma   90.00
#
_symmetry.space_group_name_H-M   'P 1'
#
loop_
_entity.id
_entity.type
_entity.pdbx_description
1 polymer ?
#
loop_
_entity_poly.entity_id
_entity_poly.type
_entity_poly.pdbx_seq_one_letter_code
_entity_poly.pdbx_strand_id
1 'polypeptide(L)'
;MYLSIITLNVNGLNAPTKRQRVAERITKQDPYICCLQEIHLRSKDTHRLKVKGWKKIFHANGKEKTAGVAVLIADKIDFKTKVIVTDKEGLYIMIKGTNQQKDITLVNI
;
A
#
# COMPACT_ATOMS: atom_id res chain seq x y z
N MET A 1 -6.59 6.99 -19.74
CA MET A 1 -6.03 5.77 -19.18
C MET A 1 -6.89 5.25 -18.04
N TYR A 2 -7.04 3.96 -17.98
CA TYR A 2 -7.88 3.27 -17.02
C TYR A 2 -7.00 2.73 -15.88
N LEU A 3 -7.25 3.15 -14.65
CA LEU A 3 -6.50 2.68 -13.49
C LEU A 3 -7.35 1.69 -12.70
N SER A 4 -6.86 0.47 -12.55
CA SER A 4 -7.50 -0.50 -11.66
C SER A 4 -6.91 -0.39 -10.26
N ILE A 5 -7.79 -0.30 -9.27
CA ILE A 5 -7.42 -0.18 -7.87
C ILE A 5 -8.15 -1.27 -7.10
N ILE A 6 -7.41 -2.02 -6.28
CA ILE A 6 -8.03 -2.96 -5.36
C ILE A 6 -7.78 -2.52 -3.91
N THR A 7 -8.70 -2.88 -3.05
CA THR A 7 -8.61 -2.61 -1.62
C THR A 7 -8.77 -3.93 -0.87
N LEU A 8 -7.84 -4.23 0.02
CA LEU A 8 -7.86 -5.46 0.80
C LEU A 8 -7.69 -5.15 2.28
N ASN A 9 -8.61 -5.67 3.11
CA ASN A 9 -8.41 -5.70 4.55
C ASN A 9 -7.66 -6.99 4.86
N VAL A 10 -6.43 -6.88 5.34
CA VAL A 10 -5.55 -8.05 5.49
C VAL A 10 -5.48 -8.57 6.90
N ASN A 11 -6.06 -7.86 7.87
CA ASN A 11 -6.16 -8.30 9.26
C ASN A 11 -4.82 -8.80 9.83
N GLY A 12 -3.79 -8.00 9.62
CA GLY A 12 -2.45 -8.29 10.14
C GLY A 12 -1.56 -9.03 9.14
N LEU A 13 -0.30 -8.63 9.05
CA LEU A 13 0.69 -9.19 8.13
C LEU A 13 1.96 -9.66 8.85
N ASN A 14 1.86 -9.98 10.14
CA ASN A 14 3.03 -10.40 10.90
C ASN A 14 3.51 -11.81 10.52
N ALA A 15 2.60 -12.71 10.18
CA ALA A 15 2.96 -14.07 9.78
C ALA A 15 3.48 -14.08 8.33
N PRO A 16 4.62 -14.75 8.08
CA PRO A 16 5.16 -14.84 6.70
C PRO A 16 4.19 -15.47 5.71
N THR A 17 3.45 -16.49 6.12
CA THR A 17 2.46 -17.15 5.26
C THR A 17 1.36 -16.19 4.83
N LYS A 18 0.96 -15.27 5.70
CA LYS A 18 -0.08 -14.29 5.38
C LYS A 18 0.42 -13.26 4.39
N ARG A 19 1.65 -12.79 4.57
CA ARG A 19 2.28 -11.87 3.60
C ARG A 19 2.38 -12.52 2.22
N GLN A 20 2.74 -13.80 2.18
CA GLN A 20 2.84 -14.54 0.92
C GLN A 20 1.48 -14.65 0.23
N ARG A 21 0.42 -14.97 0.99
CA ARG A 21 -0.94 -15.06 0.43
C ARG A 21 -1.42 -13.73 -0.15
N VAL A 22 -1.14 -12.64 0.55
CA VAL A 22 -1.49 -11.31 0.05
C VAL A 22 -0.73 -10.98 -1.23
N ALA A 23 0.57 -11.27 -1.26
CA ALA A 23 1.39 -11.05 -2.46
C ALA A 23 0.87 -11.86 -3.64
N GLU A 24 0.51 -13.12 -3.44
CA GLU A 24 -0.06 -13.97 -4.47
C GLU A 24 -1.38 -13.41 -5.01
N ARG A 25 -2.24 -12.93 -4.11
CA ARG A 25 -3.52 -12.35 -4.49
C ARG A 25 -3.35 -11.08 -5.32
N ILE A 26 -2.42 -10.21 -4.91
CA ILE A 26 -2.10 -8.99 -5.65
C ILE A 26 -1.58 -9.35 -7.04
N THR A 27 -0.66 -10.30 -7.12
CA THR A 27 -0.09 -10.76 -8.39
C THR A 27 -1.17 -11.33 -9.31
N LYS A 28 -2.06 -12.14 -8.76
CA LYS A 28 -3.14 -12.79 -9.52
C LYS A 28 -4.15 -11.79 -10.08
N GLN A 29 -4.54 -10.80 -9.29
CA GLN A 29 -5.49 -9.78 -9.73
C GLN A 29 -4.85 -8.71 -10.61
N ASP A 30 -3.53 -8.53 -10.48
CA ASP A 30 -2.72 -7.65 -11.32
C ASP A 30 -3.29 -6.23 -11.46
N PRO A 31 -3.60 -5.53 -10.36
CA PRO A 31 -4.06 -4.15 -10.43
C PRO A 31 -2.90 -3.19 -10.69
N TYR A 32 -3.21 -1.93 -10.92
CA TYR A 32 -2.20 -0.87 -10.96
C TYR A 32 -1.87 -0.33 -9.57
N ILE A 33 -2.85 -0.30 -8.69
CA ILE A 33 -2.71 0.24 -7.33
C ILE A 33 -3.41 -0.71 -6.36
N CYS A 34 -2.78 -0.97 -5.22
CA CYS A 34 -3.35 -1.80 -4.17
C CYS A 34 -3.34 -1.04 -2.85
N CYS A 35 -4.50 -0.91 -2.23
CA CYS A 35 -4.64 -0.30 -0.91
C CYS A 35 -4.86 -1.42 0.12
N LEU A 36 -3.97 -1.51 1.10
CA LEU A 36 -4.06 -2.49 2.18
C LEU A 36 -4.52 -1.81 3.46
N GLN A 37 -5.40 -2.46 4.20
CA GLN A 37 -5.93 -1.97 5.45
C GLN A 37 -5.67 -2.98 6.55
N GLU A 38 -5.54 -2.49 7.79
CA GLU A 38 -5.27 -3.30 8.98
C GLU A 38 -4.02 -4.17 8.82
N ILE A 39 -2.92 -3.55 8.39
CA ILE A 39 -1.66 -4.27 8.19
C ILE A 39 -1.03 -4.70 9.51
N HIS A 40 -1.25 -3.98 10.60
CA HIS A 40 -0.81 -4.31 11.96
C HIS A 40 0.68 -4.68 12.06
N LEU A 41 1.52 -4.03 11.26
CA LEU A 41 2.97 -4.19 11.32
C LEU A 41 3.59 -3.08 12.14
N ARG A 42 4.61 -3.41 12.92
CA ARG A 42 5.44 -2.39 13.57
C ARG A 42 6.26 -1.65 12.52
N SER A 43 6.61 -0.40 12.79
CA SER A 43 7.42 0.38 11.86
C SER A 43 8.73 -0.33 11.47
N LYS A 44 9.36 -1.00 12.42
CA LYS A 44 10.59 -1.76 12.19
C LYS A 44 10.40 -2.98 11.28
N ASP A 45 9.18 -3.46 11.12
CA ASP A 45 8.87 -4.66 10.34
C ASP A 45 8.28 -4.36 8.97
N THR A 46 8.06 -3.08 8.64
CA THR A 46 7.44 -2.71 7.35
C THR A 46 8.26 -3.14 6.14
N HIS A 47 9.59 -3.24 6.29
CA HIS A 47 10.47 -3.71 5.22
C HIS A 47 10.17 -5.15 4.80
N ARG A 48 9.43 -5.92 5.62
CA ARG A 48 9.05 -7.29 5.32
C ARG A 48 7.90 -7.38 4.31
N LEU A 49 7.16 -6.29 4.13
CA LEU A 49 6.11 -6.23 3.11
C LEU A 49 6.76 -5.95 1.76
N LYS A 50 6.96 -7.00 0.99
CA LYS A 50 7.56 -6.92 -0.34
C LYS A 50 6.73 -7.73 -1.32
N VAL A 51 6.46 -7.13 -2.48
CA VAL A 51 5.75 -7.79 -3.57
C VAL A 51 6.55 -7.55 -4.84
N LYS A 52 6.88 -8.62 -5.56
CA LYS A 52 7.63 -8.52 -6.81
C LYS A 52 6.83 -7.72 -7.83
N GLY A 53 7.47 -6.71 -8.43
CA GLY A 53 6.81 -5.81 -9.37
C GLY A 53 6.18 -4.58 -8.72
N TRP A 54 6.41 -4.38 -7.42
CA TRP A 54 5.78 -3.32 -6.63
C TRP A 54 6.82 -2.63 -5.74
N LYS A 55 7.68 -1.81 -6.33
CA LYS A 55 8.74 -1.11 -5.57
C LYS A 55 8.21 0.06 -4.74
N LYS A 56 7.15 0.72 -5.22
CA LYS A 56 6.58 1.86 -4.51
C LYS A 56 5.56 1.38 -3.48
N ILE A 57 6.00 1.27 -2.23
CA ILE A 57 5.16 0.85 -1.11
C ILE A 57 5.23 1.94 -0.04
N PHE A 58 4.08 2.51 0.28
CA PHE A 58 3.96 3.60 1.25
C PHE A 58 3.12 3.14 2.44
N HIS A 59 3.56 3.45 3.64
CA HIS A 59 2.90 3.00 4.87
C HIS A 59 2.54 4.15 5.78
N ALA A 60 1.44 3.99 6.50
CA ALA A 60 1.16 4.74 7.71
C ALA A 60 0.92 3.72 8.81
N ASN A 61 1.80 3.64 9.80
CA ASN A 61 1.72 2.66 10.87
C ASN A 61 1.36 3.33 12.18
N GLY A 62 0.49 2.68 12.96
CA GLY A 62 0.21 3.10 14.31
C GLY A 62 1.34 2.73 15.26
N LYS A 63 1.22 3.20 16.50
CA LYS A 63 2.05 2.73 17.58
C LYS A 63 1.71 1.27 17.83
N GLU A 64 2.74 0.44 17.95
CA GLU A 64 2.58 -1.00 18.16
C GLU A 64 1.83 -1.65 16.98
N LYS A 65 1.08 -2.71 17.22
CA LYS A 65 0.42 -3.52 16.20
C LYS A 65 -1.07 -3.22 16.10
N THR A 66 -1.48 -1.97 16.24
CA THR A 66 -2.90 -1.65 16.43
C THR A 66 -3.63 -1.21 15.18
N ALA A 67 -2.92 -0.75 14.18
CA ALA A 67 -3.54 -0.21 12.98
C ALA A 67 -2.56 -0.33 11.82
N GLY A 68 -2.74 0.48 10.83
CA GLY A 68 -1.81 0.58 9.72
C GLY A 68 -2.49 0.40 8.39
N VAL A 69 -2.11 1.25 7.46
CA VAL A 69 -2.55 1.19 6.07
C VAL A 69 -1.35 1.28 5.16
N ALA A 70 -1.47 0.74 3.97
CA ALA A 70 -0.42 0.82 2.97
C ALA A 70 -1.01 1.07 1.60
N VAL A 71 -0.25 1.72 0.75
CA VAL A 71 -0.57 1.87 -0.67
C VAL A 71 0.62 1.33 -1.46
N LEU A 72 0.34 0.41 -2.36
CA LEU A 72 1.31 -0.18 -3.26
C LEU A 72 0.99 0.26 -4.67
N ILE A 73 2.01 0.73 -5.38
CA ILE A 73 1.86 1.19 -6.77
C ILE A 73 2.72 0.30 -7.66
N ALA A 74 2.10 -0.29 -8.67
CA ALA A 74 2.79 -1.22 -9.56
C ALA A 74 3.89 -0.52 -10.36
N ASP A 75 5.00 -1.23 -10.58
CA ASP A 75 6.13 -0.71 -11.35
C ASP A 75 5.76 -0.42 -12.80
N LYS A 76 4.73 -1.11 -13.31
CA LYS A 76 4.30 -0.99 -14.71
C LYS A 76 3.62 0.34 -15.05
N ILE A 77 3.25 1.16 -14.05
CA ILE A 77 2.73 2.50 -14.30
C ILE A 77 3.75 3.55 -13.91
N ASP A 78 3.76 4.66 -14.64
CA ASP A 78 4.67 5.78 -14.40
C ASP A 78 4.02 6.76 -13.43
N PHE A 79 3.97 6.38 -12.16
CA PHE A 79 3.42 7.22 -11.10
C PHE A 79 4.53 8.03 -10.44
N LYS A 80 4.41 9.34 -10.49
CA LYS A 80 5.36 10.27 -9.86
C LYS A 80 4.75 10.85 -8.60
N THR A 81 5.28 10.47 -7.46
CA THR A 81 4.80 10.92 -6.16
C THR A 81 5.27 12.35 -5.88
N LYS A 82 4.35 13.22 -5.51
CA LYS A 82 4.64 14.61 -5.14
C LYS A 82 4.52 14.86 -3.64
N VAL A 83 3.46 14.37 -3.02
CA VAL A 83 3.18 14.61 -1.60
C VAL A 83 2.69 13.32 -0.97
N ILE A 84 3.21 13.02 0.22
CA ILE A 84 2.73 11.91 1.04
C ILE A 84 2.39 12.47 2.42
N VAL A 85 1.17 12.21 2.89
CA VAL A 85 0.74 12.56 4.24
C VAL A 85 0.34 11.27 4.95
N THR A 86 0.96 11.03 6.09
CA THR A 86 0.69 9.84 6.90
C THR A 86 0.16 10.25 8.26
N ASP A 87 -0.86 9.53 8.73
CA ASP A 87 -1.39 9.71 10.07
C ASP A 87 -0.47 9.03 11.10
N LYS A 88 -0.22 9.69 12.23
CA LYS A 88 0.65 9.17 13.28
C LYS A 88 0.11 7.89 13.93
N GLU A 89 -1.19 7.71 13.92
CA GLU A 89 -1.84 6.54 14.50
C GLU A 89 -2.08 5.44 13.48
N GLY A 90 -1.66 5.66 12.22
CA GLY A 90 -1.79 4.66 11.16
C GLY A 90 -3.21 4.48 10.65
N LEU A 91 -4.08 5.49 10.82
CA LEU A 91 -5.47 5.39 10.41
C LEU A 91 -5.69 5.74 8.95
N TYR A 92 -4.80 6.55 8.37
CA TYR A 92 -4.92 6.90 6.95
C TYR A 92 -3.58 7.27 6.33
N ILE A 93 -3.53 7.21 5.01
CA ILE A 93 -2.44 7.72 4.20
C ILE A 93 -3.04 8.43 2.99
N MET A 94 -2.47 9.57 2.62
CA MET A 94 -2.83 10.29 1.42
C MET A 94 -1.60 10.46 0.55
N ILE A 95 -1.72 10.16 -0.73
CA ILE A 95 -0.64 10.29 -1.70
C ILE A 95 -1.14 11.13 -2.86
N LYS A 96 -0.43 12.21 -3.16
CA LYS A 96 -0.67 13.01 -4.36
C LYS A 96 0.47 12.81 -5.33
N GLY A 97 0.14 12.64 -6.57
CA GLY A 97 1.13 12.48 -7.62
C GLY A 97 0.54 12.62 -9.00
N THR A 98 1.31 12.20 -10.00
CA THR A 98 0.87 12.25 -11.39
C THR A 98 1.10 10.91 -12.07
N ASN A 99 0.19 10.57 -12.97
CA ASN A 99 0.35 9.46 -13.89
C ASN A 99 0.00 9.95 -15.29
N GLN A 100 0.96 9.91 -16.20
CA GLN A 100 0.79 10.42 -17.56
C GLN A 100 0.27 11.87 -17.58
N GLN A 101 0.89 12.72 -16.76
CA GLN A 101 0.57 14.15 -16.65
C GLN A 101 -0.81 14.46 -16.05
N LYS A 102 -1.50 13.46 -15.54
CA LYS A 102 -2.77 13.66 -14.84
C LYS A 102 -2.54 13.61 -13.34
N ASP A 103 -3.10 14.57 -12.62
CA ASP A 103 -3.03 14.63 -11.17
C ASP A 103 -3.94 13.55 -10.55
N ILE A 104 -3.38 12.83 -9.60
CA ILE A 104 -4.10 11.76 -8.89
C ILE A 104 -3.88 11.96 -7.40
N THR A 105 -4.97 11.87 -6.63
CA THR A 105 -4.92 11.84 -5.18
C THR A 105 -5.51 10.52 -4.70
N LEU A 106 -4.71 9.78 -3.92
CA LEU A 106 -5.13 8.52 -3.32
C LEU A 106 -5.27 8.71 -1.82
N VAL A 107 -6.39 8.25 -1.27
CA VAL A 107 -6.60 8.24 0.19
C VAL A 107 -6.99 6.83 0.59
N ASN A 108 -6.24 6.25 1.52
CA ASN A 108 -6.53 4.93 2.07
C ASN A 108 -6.76 5.06 3.57
N ILE A 109 -7.92 4.63 4.01
CA ILE A 109 -8.35 4.74 5.40
C ILE A 109 -8.47 3.36 6.02
#